data_0dcfe8ee4653b0df0b1264294890e18d
#
_entry.id   0dcfe8ee4653b0df0b1264294890e18d
#
_cell.length_a   1.000
_cell.length_b   1.000
_cell.length_c   1.000
_cell.angle_alpha   90.00
_cell.angle_beta   90.00
_cell.angle_gamma   90.00
#
_symmetry.space_group_name_H-M   'P 1'
#
loop_
_entity.id
_entity.type
_entity.pdbx_description
1 polymer ?
#
loop_
_entity_poly.entity_id
_entity_poly.type
_entity_poly.pdbx_seq_one_letter_code
_entity_poly.pdbx_strand_id
1 'polypeptide(L)'
;MTVAIFLGSLLAAMALGIPIAYALLLSGAALMWHMNMFDAQILAQNTINGADSFPLLAVPFFMLAGEIMNAGGLSKRIVNLALTLVGHVRGGLGYVTVLAAVMMAALSGSAVADTAALAALLLPMMVKAGHDKAKAGGLIASAGIIAPVIPPSIGFVIFGVAANVSITKLFLAGIVPGLMLGVAIAITWYIVAKKENITPPPKATRPVRWKALRESTWALFLPVIVLVGLKMGVFTPTEAAVVAAVYALFVAVFIYKELRFSQLYGLFASAAKTTAVIMFLVAAAMVSAWMITVAQLPAELVAMLKPFMDNQTLLLIMIMLLVIAVGTAMDMTPTILILTPVLMPVVKAAGIDPVYFGVLFIINNAIGLITPPVGTVLNVVAGVGKMKMDQVTLGVLPFMAAQLIVLFLLVLFPQLVLGPLKFFY
;
A
#
# COMPACT_ATOMS: atom_id res chain seq x y z
N MET A 1 5.61 -16.15 -28.72
CA MET A 1 6.90 -16.72 -28.24
C MET A 1 7.60 -15.79 -27.26
N THR A 2 7.67 -14.51 -27.51
CA THR A 2 8.27 -13.44 -26.68
C THR A 2 7.71 -13.40 -25.26
N VAL A 3 6.36 -13.45 -25.11
CA VAL A 3 5.68 -13.52 -23.79
C VAL A 3 6.14 -14.73 -22.98
N ALA A 4 6.25 -15.91 -23.64
CA ALA A 4 6.64 -17.15 -22.97
C ALA A 4 8.11 -17.11 -22.51
N ILE A 5 8.99 -16.45 -23.24
CA ILE A 5 10.40 -16.27 -22.85
C ILE A 5 10.51 -15.32 -21.67
N PHE A 6 9.83 -14.17 -21.74
CA PHE A 6 9.84 -13.19 -20.64
C PHE A 6 9.29 -13.79 -19.34
N LEU A 7 8.05 -14.32 -19.38
CA LEU A 7 7.41 -14.91 -18.19
C LEU A 7 8.13 -16.18 -17.74
N GLY A 8 8.55 -17.03 -18.69
CA GLY A 8 9.26 -18.28 -18.38
C GLY A 8 10.60 -18.04 -17.69
N SER A 9 11.42 -17.09 -18.18
CA SER A 9 12.70 -16.74 -17.55
C SER A 9 12.50 -16.06 -16.19
N LEU A 10 11.50 -15.18 -16.07
CA LEU A 10 11.16 -14.53 -14.80
C LEU A 10 10.73 -15.55 -13.75
N LEU A 11 9.77 -16.41 -14.08
CA LEU A 11 9.26 -17.42 -13.15
C LEU A 11 10.31 -18.48 -12.82
N ALA A 12 11.13 -18.89 -13.78
CA ALA A 12 12.25 -19.81 -13.55
C ALA A 12 13.29 -19.22 -12.59
N ALA A 13 13.67 -17.96 -12.79
CA ALA A 13 14.60 -17.26 -11.90
C ALA A 13 14.01 -17.15 -10.47
N MET A 14 12.73 -16.80 -10.34
CA MET A 14 12.04 -16.75 -9.05
C MET A 14 11.96 -18.13 -8.38
N ALA A 15 11.66 -19.19 -9.14
CA ALA A 15 11.59 -20.57 -8.62
C ALA A 15 12.95 -21.07 -8.11
N LEU A 16 14.07 -20.55 -8.68
CA LEU A 16 15.42 -20.80 -8.20
C LEU A 16 15.80 -19.96 -6.98
N GLY A 17 14.88 -19.13 -6.47
CA GLY A 17 15.12 -18.28 -5.30
C GLY A 17 15.93 -17.01 -5.59
N ILE A 18 16.07 -16.62 -6.85
CA ILE A 18 16.74 -15.37 -7.23
C ILE A 18 15.86 -14.17 -6.80
N PRO A 19 16.41 -13.16 -6.12
CA PRO A 19 15.62 -11.97 -5.75
C PRO A 19 15.00 -11.31 -6.98
N ILE A 20 13.77 -10.81 -6.84
CA ILE A 20 12.92 -10.34 -7.93
C ILE A 20 13.58 -9.28 -8.81
N ALA A 21 14.39 -8.38 -8.24
CA ALA A 21 15.12 -7.37 -9.02
C ALA A 21 16.09 -8.01 -10.00
N TYR A 22 16.85 -9.00 -9.56
CA TYR A 22 17.75 -9.73 -10.46
C TYR A 22 16.99 -10.61 -11.45
N ALA A 23 15.86 -11.20 -11.04
CA ALA A 23 15.02 -11.98 -11.94
C ALA A 23 14.46 -11.11 -13.08
N LEU A 24 14.10 -9.85 -12.80
CA LEU A 24 13.67 -8.86 -13.79
C LEU A 24 14.81 -8.48 -14.76
N LEU A 25 16.00 -8.24 -14.24
CA LEU A 25 17.17 -7.96 -15.10
C LEU A 25 17.49 -9.15 -16.00
N LEU A 26 17.45 -10.37 -15.46
CA LEU A 26 17.69 -11.59 -16.21
C LEU A 26 16.63 -11.83 -17.28
N SER A 27 15.35 -11.59 -16.98
CA SER A 27 14.26 -11.74 -17.95
C SER A 27 14.36 -10.69 -19.07
N GLY A 28 14.75 -9.45 -18.74
CA GLY A 28 15.05 -8.42 -19.72
C GLY A 28 16.23 -8.81 -20.62
N ALA A 29 17.33 -9.29 -20.04
CA ALA A 29 18.50 -9.76 -20.76
C ALA A 29 18.20 -10.99 -21.65
N ALA A 30 17.42 -11.96 -21.15
CA ALA A 30 17.00 -13.13 -21.91
C ALA A 30 16.15 -12.74 -23.13
N LEU A 31 15.27 -11.76 -22.98
CA LEU A 31 14.46 -11.24 -24.07
C LEU A 31 15.31 -10.49 -25.10
N MET A 32 16.28 -9.66 -24.66
CA MET A 32 17.26 -9.02 -25.54
C MET A 32 18.06 -10.06 -26.34
N TRP A 33 18.50 -11.13 -25.67
CA TRP A 33 19.24 -12.23 -26.32
C TRP A 33 18.40 -12.91 -27.39
N HIS A 34 17.14 -13.23 -27.05
CA HIS A 34 16.22 -13.89 -28.01
C HIS A 34 15.95 -13.02 -29.25
N MET A 35 15.91 -11.71 -29.07
CA MET A 35 15.67 -10.76 -30.17
C MET A 35 16.94 -10.41 -30.96
N ASN A 36 18.08 -11.02 -30.65
CA ASN A 36 19.41 -10.74 -31.25
C ASN A 36 19.83 -9.27 -31.10
N MET A 37 19.44 -8.62 -29.99
CA MET A 37 19.73 -7.22 -29.69
C MET A 37 20.38 -7.06 -28.30
N PHE A 38 21.08 -8.08 -27.82
CA PHE A 38 21.72 -8.02 -26.51
C PHE A 38 22.86 -6.99 -26.54
N ASP A 39 22.71 -5.97 -25.68
CA ASP A 39 23.70 -4.92 -25.47
C ASP A 39 23.74 -4.58 -23.97
N ALA A 40 24.90 -4.83 -23.37
CA ALA A 40 25.10 -4.58 -21.94
C ALA A 40 25.06 -3.09 -21.60
N GLN A 41 25.42 -2.20 -22.55
CA GLN A 41 25.33 -0.75 -22.34
C GLN A 41 23.86 -0.30 -22.27
N ILE A 42 23.01 -0.78 -23.17
CA ILE A 42 21.58 -0.49 -23.17
C ILE A 42 20.93 -0.98 -21.87
N LEU A 43 21.30 -2.20 -21.41
CA LEU A 43 20.81 -2.76 -20.16
C LEU A 43 21.21 -1.88 -18.97
N ALA A 44 22.49 -1.51 -18.87
CA ALA A 44 22.99 -0.64 -17.81
C ALA A 44 22.32 0.75 -17.84
N GLN A 45 22.19 1.35 -19.03
CA GLN A 45 21.58 2.67 -19.19
C GLN A 45 20.11 2.68 -18.78
N ASN A 46 19.31 1.68 -19.18
CA ASN A 46 17.91 1.57 -18.75
C ASN A 46 17.79 1.33 -17.25
N THR A 47 18.72 0.59 -16.64
CA THR A 47 18.76 0.40 -15.18
C THR A 47 19.00 1.75 -14.47
N ILE A 48 19.97 2.53 -14.92
CA ILE A 48 20.28 3.84 -14.32
C ILE A 48 19.11 4.82 -14.52
N ASN A 49 18.62 4.95 -15.76
CA ASN A 49 17.51 5.84 -16.10
C ASN A 49 16.22 5.47 -15.35
N GLY A 50 16.03 4.19 -15.03
CA GLY A 50 14.89 3.71 -14.25
C GLY A 50 14.87 4.23 -12.82
N ALA A 51 16.02 4.42 -12.21
CA ALA A 51 16.16 4.98 -10.88
C ALA A 51 16.23 6.53 -10.89
N ASP A 52 16.65 7.13 -12.00
CA ASP A 52 16.82 8.58 -12.15
C ASP A 52 15.51 9.26 -12.53
N SER A 53 14.59 9.33 -11.57
CA SER A 53 13.30 9.98 -11.74
C SER A 53 12.97 10.85 -10.52
N PHE A 54 12.78 12.16 -10.73
CA PHE A 54 12.49 13.10 -9.66
C PHE A 54 11.26 12.70 -8.81
N PRO A 55 10.11 12.25 -9.37
CA PRO A 55 8.99 11.79 -8.57
C PRO A 55 9.28 10.57 -7.69
N LEU A 56 10.23 9.71 -8.07
CA LEU A 56 10.62 8.55 -7.26
C LEU A 56 11.34 8.95 -5.96
N LEU A 57 11.92 10.15 -5.89
CA LEU A 57 12.50 10.67 -4.65
C LEU A 57 11.45 10.83 -3.53
N ALA A 58 10.15 10.86 -3.86
CA ALA A 58 9.10 10.82 -2.85
C ALA A 58 9.14 9.52 -2.02
N VAL A 59 9.55 8.39 -2.61
CA VAL A 59 9.59 7.08 -1.92
C VAL A 59 10.53 7.09 -0.72
N PRO A 60 11.84 7.42 -0.85
CA PRO A 60 12.75 7.48 0.29
C PRO A 60 12.29 8.43 1.39
N PHE A 61 11.75 9.59 1.04
CA PHE A 61 11.32 10.57 2.03
C PHE A 61 10.03 10.16 2.75
N PHE A 62 9.04 9.57 2.08
CA PHE A 62 7.86 9.02 2.77
C PHE A 62 8.22 7.82 3.64
N MET A 63 9.14 6.96 3.20
CA MET A 63 9.63 5.87 4.04
C MET A 63 10.34 6.39 5.28
N LEU A 64 11.23 7.38 5.12
CA LEU A 64 11.91 8.02 6.25
C LEU A 64 10.90 8.67 7.20
N ALA A 65 9.90 9.39 6.68
CA ALA A 65 8.83 9.97 7.48
C ALA A 65 8.12 8.89 8.31
N GLY A 66 7.73 7.77 7.70
CA GLY A 66 7.08 6.64 8.39
C GLY A 66 7.94 6.05 9.51
N GLU A 67 9.23 5.81 9.26
CA GLU A 67 10.17 5.32 10.27
C GLU A 67 10.31 6.31 11.45
N ILE A 68 10.48 7.60 11.15
CA ILE A 68 10.56 8.67 12.18
C ILE A 68 9.27 8.72 13.00
N MET A 69 8.13 8.60 12.37
CA MET A 69 6.84 8.68 13.05
C MET A 69 6.62 7.52 14.01
N ASN A 70 6.99 6.31 13.59
CA ASN A 70 6.90 5.14 14.45
C ASN A 70 7.87 5.23 15.63
N ALA A 71 9.13 5.58 15.39
CA ALA A 71 10.15 5.73 16.43
C ALA A 71 9.89 6.94 17.35
N GLY A 72 9.33 8.03 16.80
CA GLY A 72 9.02 9.28 17.49
C GLY A 72 7.69 9.28 18.25
N GLY A 73 6.98 8.12 18.31
CA GLY A 73 5.78 7.97 19.12
C GLY A 73 4.51 8.65 18.58
N LEU A 74 4.52 9.09 17.31
CA LEU A 74 3.33 9.66 16.66
C LEU A 74 2.23 8.59 16.53
N SER A 75 2.58 7.39 16.04
CA SER A 75 1.65 6.25 15.89
C SER A 75 0.99 5.86 17.22
N LYS A 76 1.75 5.85 18.32
CA LYS A 76 1.23 5.55 19.66
C LYS A 76 0.18 6.57 20.13
N ARG A 77 0.37 7.86 19.83
CA ARG A 77 -0.61 8.90 20.18
C ARG A 77 -1.90 8.79 19.40
N ILE A 78 -1.80 8.41 18.12
CA ILE A 78 -2.99 8.13 17.28
C ILE A 78 -3.79 6.96 17.83
N VAL A 79 -3.13 5.86 18.19
CA VAL A 79 -3.80 4.70 18.80
C VAL A 79 -4.46 5.12 20.13
N ASN A 80 -3.77 5.93 20.95
CA ASN A 80 -4.34 6.45 22.20
C ASN A 80 -5.56 7.32 21.96
N LEU A 81 -5.53 8.20 20.96
CA LEU A 81 -6.71 8.99 20.59
C LEU A 81 -7.87 8.09 20.18
N ALA A 82 -7.65 7.14 19.30
CA ALA A 82 -8.66 6.19 18.86
C ALA A 82 -9.25 5.40 20.04
N LEU A 83 -8.42 4.97 21.02
CA LEU A 83 -8.85 4.32 22.25
C LEU A 83 -9.82 5.19 23.05
N THR A 84 -9.52 6.47 23.21
CA THR A 84 -10.39 7.38 23.98
C THR A 84 -11.71 7.70 23.27
N LEU A 85 -11.73 7.65 21.93
CA LEU A 85 -12.90 7.96 21.12
C LEU A 85 -13.88 6.77 21.02
N VAL A 86 -13.38 5.58 20.66
CA VAL A 86 -14.23 4.43 20.31
C VAL A 86 -13.95 3.18 21.15
N GLY A 87 -12.97 3.20 22.06
CA GLY A 87 -12.62 2.01 22.86
C GLY A 87 -13.73 1.53 23.81
N HIS A 88 -14.67 2.40 24.17
CA HIS A 88 -15.75 2.13 25.12
C HIS A 88 -16.98 1.45 24.51
N VAL A 89 -17.04 1.23 23.21
CA VAL A 89 -18.16 0.52 22.57
C VAL A 89 -17.94 -1.00 22.62
N ARG A 90 -18.98 -1.78 22.41
CA ARG A 90 -18.87 -3.25 22.34
C ARG A 90 -17.94 -3.62 21.17
N GLY A 91 -16.92 -4.45 21.42
CA GLY A 91 -15.87 -4.74 20.46
C GLY A 91 -14.93 -3.54 20.17
N GLY A 92 -14.88 -2.57 21.10
CA GLY A 92 -14.23 -1.27 20.93
C GLY A 92 -12.82 -1.32 20.43
N LEU A 93 -12.01 -2.29 20.87
CA LEU A 93 -10.61 -2.44 20.42
C LEU A 93 -10.50 -2.72 18.91
N GLY A 94 -11.47 -3.40 18.31
CA GLY A 94 -11.48 -3.57 16.86
C GLY A 94 -11.78 -2.28 16.12
N TYR A 95 -12.72 -1.46 16.59
CA TYR A 95 -12.96 -0.13 16.00
C TYR A 95 -11.78 0.81 16.22
N VAL A 96 -11.07 0.69 17.35
CA VAL A 96 -9.80 1.38 17.59
C VAL A 96 -8.78 0.98 16.54
N THR A 97 -8.68 -0.31 16.22
CA THR A 97 -7.77 -0.82 15.19
C THR A 97 -8.08 -0.18 13.83
N VAL A 98 -9.35 -0.19 13.41
CA VAL A 98 -9.74 0.40 12.11
C VAL A 98 -9.51 1.90 12.09
N LEU A 99 -9.94 2.62 13.13
CA LEU A 99 -9.77 4.07 13.19
C LEU A 99 -8.30 4.47 13.23
N ALA A 100 -7.50 3.77 14.04
CA ALA A 100 -6.05 4.00 14.10
C ALA A 100 -5.38 3.68 12.76
N ALA A 101 -5.77 2.58 12.07
CA ALA A 101 -5.25 2.24 10.76
C ALA A 101 -5.53 3.32 9.72
N VAL A 102 -6.77 3.83 9.64
CA VAL A 102 -7.15 4.92 8.73
C VAL A 102 -6.34 6.19 9.02
N MET A 103 -6.16 6.54 10.29
CA MET A 103 -5.38 7.73 10.68
C MET A 103 -3.88 7.54 10.42
N MET A 104 -3.33 6.34 10.68
CA MET A 104 -1.91 6.02 10.43
C MET A 104 -1.62 5.89 8.93
N ALA A 105 -2.54 5.35 8.15
CA ALA A 105 -2.43 5.26 6.71
C ALA A 105 -2.07 6.62 6.07
N ALA A 106 -2.72 7.68 6.55
CA ALA A 106 -2.45 9.05 6.11
C ALA A 106 -1.07 9.60 6.55
N LEU A 107 -0.26 8.79 7.20
CA LEU A 107 1.05 9.18 7.71
C LEU A 107 2.19 8.40 7.04
N SER A 108 2.09 7.07 6.91
CA SER A 108 3.20 6.20 6.50
C SER A 108 3.10 5.67 5.06
N GLY A 109 1.88 5.41 4.58
CA GLY A 109 1.64 4.80 3.28
C GLY A 109 2.19 3.37 3.11
N SER A 110 2.63 2.72 4.20
CA SER A 110 3.24 1.40 4.19
C SER A 110 2.39 0.37 4.95
N ALA A 111 1.80 -0.60 4.22
CA ALA A 111 1.01 -1.67 4.83
C ALA A 111 1.80 -2.47 5.87
N VAL A 112 3.04 -2.82 5.58
CA VAL A 112 3.91 -3.61 6.46
C VAL A 112 4.23 -2.87 7.75
N ALA A 113 4.65 -1.59 7.65
CA ALA A 113 5.03 -0.78 8.81
C ALA A 113 3.84 -0.51 9.73
N ASP A 114 2.70 -0.11 9.15
CA ASP A 114 1.49 0.18 9.92
C ASP A 114 0.91 -1.08 10.57
N THR A 115 0.89 -2.20 9.85
CA THR A 115 0.46 -3.48 10.42
C THR A 115 1.35 -3.90 11.58
N ALA A 116 2.66 -3.77 11.44
CA ALA A 116 3.61 -4.12 12.51
C ALA A 116 3.36 -3.26 13.77
N ALA A 117 3.18 -1.94 13.60
CA ALA A 117 2.89 -1.03 14.70
C ALA A 117 1.55 -1.33 15.38
N LEU A 118 0.48 -1.52 14.59
CA LEU A 118 -0.85 -1.88 15.11
C LEU A 118 -0.83 -3.24 15.82
N ALA A 119 -0.16 -4.25 15.24
CA ALA A 119 -0.05 -5.57 15.83
C ALA A 119 0.70 -5.53 17.17
N ALA A 120 1.82 -4.82 17.23
CA ALA A 120 2.61 -4.70 18.45
C ALA A 120 1.83 -4.02 19.59
N LEU A 121 1.01 -3.01 19.26
CA LEU A 121 0.26 -2.24 20.26
C LEU A 121 -1.08 -2.89 20.61
N LEU A 122 -1.89 -3.27 19.61
CA LEU A 122 -3.29 -3.61 19.82
C LEU A 122 -3.54 -5.11 19.98
N LEU A 123 -2.75 -5.99 19.33
CA LEU A 123 -2.97 -7.44 19.45
C LEU A 123 -2.87 -7.95 20.90
N PRO A 124 -1.85 -7.58 21.69
CA PRO A 124 -1.80 -7.97 23.09
C PRO A 124 -2.97 -7.43 23.91
N MET A 125 -3.41 -6.20 23.63
CA MET A 125 -4.55 -5.58 24.31
C MET A 125 -5.86 -6.31 23.98
N MET A 126 -6.07 -6.69 22.72
CA MET A 126 -7.26 -7.43 22.27
C MET A 126 -7.32 -8.82 22.90
N VAL A 127 -6.21 -9.53 22.88
CA VAL A 127 -6.12 -10.87 23.52
C VAL A 127 -6.36 -10.78 25.03
N LYS A 128 -5.76 -9.80 25.71
CA LYS A 128 -5.97 -9.57 27.14
C LYS A 128 -7.43 -9.21 27.47
N ALA A 129 -8.11 -8.52 26.56
CA ALA A 129 -9.53 -8.19 26.70
C ALA A 129 -10.46 -9.37 26.40
N GLY A 130 -9.94 -10.53 25.96
CA GLY A 130 -10.69 -11.76 25.71
C GLY A 130 -11.13 -11.94 24.24
N HIS A 131 -10.62 -11.13 23.31
CA HIS A 131 -10.86 -11.34 21.88
C HIS A 131 -10.11 -12.58 21.38
N ASP A 132 -10.73 -13.29 20.45
CA ASP A 132 -10.08 -14.39 19.74
C ASP A 132 -8.83 -13.89 18.99
N LYS A 133 -7.69 -14.56 19.24
CA LYS A 133 -6.39 -14.12 18.72
C LYS A 133 -6.31 -14.15 17.19
N ALA A 134 -6.94 -15.15 16.56
CA ALA A 134 -6.96 -15.29 15.10
C ALA A 134 -7.77 -14.15 14.46
N LYS A 135 -8.98 -13.86 14.99
CA LYS A 135 -9.84 -12.78 14.51
C LYS A 135 -9.20 -11.41 14.72
N ALA A 136 -8.57 -11.17 15.89
CA ALA A 136 -7.84 -9.95 16.19
C ALA A 136 -6.67 -9.76 15.22
N GLY A 137 -5.89 -10.82 14.96
CA GLY A 137 -4.80 -10.80 13.99
C GLY A 137 -5.29 -10.53 12.56
N GLY A 138 -6.36 -11.20 12.14
CA GLY A 138 -6.98 -11.00 10.83
C GLY A 138 -7.52 -9.57 10.62
N LEU A 139 -8.15 -9.01 11.66
CA LEU A 139 -8.60 -7.61 11.65
C LEU A 139 -7.42 -6.64 11.47
N ILE A 140 -6.34 -6.84 12.24
CA ILE A 140 -5.15 -5.98 12.18
C ILE A 140 -4.50 -6.07 10.80
N ALA A 141 -4.35 -7.27 10.23
CA ALA A 141 -3.84 -7.47 8.89
C ALA A 141 -4.68 -6.72 7.85
N SER A 142 -6.00 -6.88 7.91
CA SER A 142 -6.94 -6.21 6.99
C SER A 142 -6.95 -4.70 7.15
N ALA A 143 -6.84 -4.19 8.36
CA ALA A 143 -6.78 -2.76 8.63
C ALA A 143 -5.46 -2.15 8.10
N GLY A 144 -4.34 -2.87 8.22
CA GLY A 144 -3.04 -2.40 7.77
C GLY A 144 -2.94 -2.18 6.26
N ILE A 145 -3.69 -2.93 5.44
CA ILE A 145 -3.68 -2.74 3.99
C ILE A 145 -4.47 -1.51 3.51
N ILE A 146 -5.06 -0.73 4.41
CA ILE A 146 -5.61 0.58 4.08
C ILE A 146 -4.48 1.57 3.76
N ALA A 147 -3.31 1.40 4.37
CA ALA A 147 -2.18 2.32 4.25
C ALA A 147 -1.73 2.59 2.80
N PRO A 148 -1.61 1.62 1.90
CA PRO A 148 -1.27 1.89 0.50
C PRO A 148 -2.36 2.62 -0.29
N VAL A 149 -3.56 2.78 0.23
CA VAL A 149 -4.71 3.37 -0.48
C VAL A 149 -4.99 4.80 -0.04
N ILE A 150 -4.85 5.09 1.26
CA ILE A 150 -5.00 6.46 1.77
C ILE A 150 -3.69 7.24 1.58
N PRO A 151 -3.73 8.46 1.00
CA PRO A 151 -2.51 9.25 0.80
C PRO A 151 -1.92 9.79 2.12
N PRO A 152 -0.57 9.92 2.17
CA PRO A 152 0.39 9.61 1.10
C PRO A 152 0.64 8.10 0.96
N SER A 153 0.76 7.62 -0.27
CA SER A 153 0.89 6.20 -0.58
C SER A 153 2.11 5.96 -1.47
N ILE A 154 3.01 5.09 -1.02
CA ILE A 154 4.18 4.67 -1.80
C ILE A 154 3.74 3.91 -3.05
N GLY A 155 2.69 3.09 -2.97
CA GLY A 155 2.13 2.37 -4.11
C GLY A 155 1.65 3.30 -5.22
N PHE A 156 0.94 4.39 -4.88
CA PHE A 156 0.53 5.39 -5.86
C PHE A 156 1.70 6.16 -6.46
N VAL A 157 2.78 6.42 -5.72
CA VAL A 157 3.98 7.04 -6.28
C VAL A 157 4.61 6.14 -7.33
N ILE A 158 4.84 4.87 -7.00
CA ILE A 158 5.46 3.89 -7.92
C ILE A 158 4.57 3.68 -9.15
N PHE A 159 3.26 3.49 -8.96
CA PHE A 159 2.32 3.35 -10.08
C PHE A 159 2.27 4.60 -10.94
N GLY A 160 2.19 5.78 -10.33
CA GLY A 160 2.14 7.06 -11.05
C GLY A 160 3.34 7.27 -11.96
N VAL A 161 4.54 6.90 -11.50
CA VAL A 161 5.76 6.94 -12.32
C VAL A 161 5.73 5.87 -13.41
N ALA A 162 5.43 4.62 -13.07
CA ALA A 162 5.42 3.51 -14.04
C ALA A 162 4.34 3.66 -15.12
N ALA A 163 3.18 4.24 -14.79
CA ALA A 163 2.06 4.47 -15.70
C ALA A 163 2.09 5.83 -16.41
N ASN A 164 2.99 6.74 -15.98
CA ASN A 164 3.00 8.16 -16.37
C ASN A 164 1.65 8.84 -16.08
N VAL A 165 1.19 8.71 -14.82
CA VAL A 165 -0.09 9.25 -14.32
C VAL A 165 0.18 10.21 -13.17
N SER A 166 -0.63 11.26 -13.02
CA SER A 166 -0.48 12.25 -11.95
C SER A 166 -0.62 11.62 -10.57
N ILE A 167 0.44 11.64 -9.78
CA ILE A 167 0.49 11.13 -8.41
C ILE A 167 -0.48 11.92 -7.52
N THR A 168 -0.59 13.23 -7.71
CA THR A 168 -1.54 14.08 -6.96
C THR A 168 -2.98 13.63 -7.20
N LYS A 169 -3.36 13.34 -8.47
CA LYS A 169 -4.70 12.83 -8.78
C LYS A 169 -4.95 11.46 -8.15
N LEU A 170 -3.97 10.56 -8.18
CA LEU A 170 -4.06 9.26 -7.53
C LEU A 170 -4.25 9.40 -6.02
N PHE A 171 -3.52 10.29 -5.37
CA PHE A 171 -3.66 10.56 -3.94
C PHE A 171 -5.08 11.03 -3.60
N LEU A 172 -5.59 12.03 -4.31
CA LEU A 172 -6.93 12.55 -4.06
C LEU A 172 -8.02 11.51 -4.37
N ALA A 173 -7.85 10.72 -5.42
CA ALA A 173 -8.78 9.66 -5.80
C ALA A 173 -8.81 8.49 -4.81
N GLY A 174 -7.71 8.22 -4.09
CA GLY A 174 -7.60 7.14 -3.11
C GLY A 174 -8.31 7.38 -1.79
N ILE A 175 -8.62 8.65 -1.44
CA ILE A 175 -9.19 9.01 -0.13
C ILE A 175 -10.51 8.28 0.13
N VAL A 176 -11.48 8.44 -0.76
CA VAL A 176 -12.83 7.88 -0.56
C VAL A 176 -12.82 6.35 -0.61
N PRO A 177 -12.17 5.68 -1.59
CA PRO A 177 -12.01 4.23 -1.57
C PRO A 177 -11.32 3.70 -0.31
N GLY A 178 -10.27 4.36 0.17
CA GLY A 178 -9.61 3.99 1.42
C GLY A 178 -10.52 4.07 2.64
N LEU A 179 -11.35 5.12 2.73
CA LEU A 179 -12.36 5.23 3.78
C LEU A 179 -13.45 4.15 3.64
N MET A 180 -13.87 3.81 2.42
CA MET A 180 -14.83 2.72 2.16
C MET A 180 -14.27 1.37 2.66
N LEU A 181 -12.99 1.08 2.45
CA LEU A 181 -12.33 -0.10 3.00
C LEU A 181 -12.39 -0.10 4.53
N GLY A 182 -12.08 1.03 5.18
CA GLY A 182 -12.19 1.17 6.62
C GLY A 182 -13.60 0.91 7.15
N VAL A 183 -14.62 1.46 6.50
CA VAL A 183 -16.03 1.24 6.84
C VAL A 183 -16.42 -0.23 6.67
N ALA A 184 -16.03 -0.86 5.57
CA ALA A 184 -16.32 -2.28 5.31
C ALA A 184 -15.70 -3.18 6.38
N ILE A 185 -14.46 -2.93 6.78
CA ILE A 185 -13.80 -3.66 7.87
C ILE A 185 -14.52 -3.42 9.20
N ALA A 186 -14.95 -2.19 9.50
CA ALA A 186 -15.68 -1.87 10.72
C ALA A 186 -17.04 -2.58 10.78
N ILE A 187 -17.77 -2.65 9.67
CA ILE A 187 -19.04 -3.39 9.56
C ILE A 187 -18.78 -4.89 9.76
N THR A 188 -17.77 -5.44 9.12
CA THR A 188 -17.38 -6.86 9.30
C THR A 188 -17.01 -7.15 10.75
N TRP A 189 -16.25 -6.25 11.38
CA TRP A 189 -15.91 -6.39 12.79
C TRP A 189 -17.14 -6.36 13.70
N TYR A 190 -18.14 -5.52 13.41
CA TYR A 190 -19.39 -5.51 14.14
C TYR A 190 -20.04 -6.90 14.14
N ILE A 191 -20.09 -7.56 12.98
CA ILE A 191 -20.68 -8.90 12.83
C ILE A 191 -19.87 -9.93 13.62
N VAL A 192 -18.53 -9.87 13.52
CA VAL A 192 -17.61 -10.78 14.19
C VAL A 192 -17.66 -10.60 15.72
N ALA A 193 -17.59 -9.37 16.20
CA ALA A 193 -17.55 -9.04 17.63
C ALA A 193 -18.90 -9.25 18.33
N LYS A 194 -20.02 -9.23 17.59
CA LYS A 194 -21.36 -9.50 18.15
C LYS A 194 -21.45 -10.90 18.78
N LYS A 195 -20.64 -11.84 18.30
CA LYS A 195 -20.59 -13.22 18.83
C LYS A 195 -19.71 -13.34 20.07
N GLU A 196 -18.94 -12.32 20.42
CA GLU A 196 -18.04 -12.29 21.57
C GLU A 196 -18.71 -11.55 22.75
N ASN A 197 -18.82 -12.21 23.90
CA ASN A 197 -19.39 -11.63 25.12
C ASN A 197 -18.33 -10.86 25.92
N ILE A 198 -17.78 -9.81 25.33
CA ILE A 198 -16.74 -8.98 25.96
C ILE A 198 -17.39 -7.71 26.51
N THR A 199 -17.14 -7.45 27.79
CA THR A 199 -17.61 -6.25 28.47
C THR A 199 -16.74 -5.05 28.06
N PRO A 200 -17.31 -3.99 27.47
CA PRO A 200 -16.52 -2.84 27.09
C PRO A 200 -16.01 -2.06 28.31
N PRO A 201 -14.84 -1.43 28.22
CA PRO A 201 -14.35 -0.54 29.28
C PRO A 201 -15.24 0.69 29.42
N PRO A 202 -15.19 1.40 30.57
CA PRO A 202 -15.96 2.63 30.76
C PRO A 202 -15.52 3.72 29.78
N LYS A 203 -16.46 4.59 29.43
CA LYS A 203 -16.23 5.71 28.52
C LYS A 203 -15.20 6.68 29.11
N ALA A 204 -14.16 7.01 28.35
CA ALA A 204 -13.17 8.00 28.74
C ALA A 204 -13.84 9.36 29.05
N THR A 205 -13.42 10.01 30.13
CA THR A 205 -13.92 11.32 30.53
C THR A 205 -13.55 12.42 29.53
N ARG A 206 -14.29 13.53 29.51
CA ARG A 206 -13.99 14.66 28.62
C ARG A 206 -12.55 15.17 28.74
N PRO A 207 -11.98 15.36 29.96
CA PRO A 207 -10.59 15.78 30.09
C PRO A 207 -9.59 14.81 29.44
N VAL A 208 -9.81 13.49 29.61
CA VAL A 208 -8.93 12.46 29.03
C VAL A 208 -8.97 12.50 27.51
N ARG A 209 -10.16 12.67 26.91
CA ARG A 209 -10.30 12.80 25.45
C ARG A 209 -9.64 14.06 24.92
N TRP A 210 -9.84 15.20 25.62
CA TRP A 210 -9.23 16.45 25.22
C TRP A 210 -7.70 16.42 25.32
N LYS A 211 -7.17 15.77 26.35
CA LYS A 211 -5.74 15.53 26.50
C LYS A 211 -5.21 14.69 25.35
N ALA A 212 -5.86 13.55 25.03
CA ALA A 212 -5.46 12.68 23.93
C ALA A 212 -5.51 13.41 22.57
N LEU A 213 -6.54 14.22 22.32
CA LEU A 213 -6.63 15.04 21.12
C LEU A 213 -5.49 16.03 21.02
N ARG A 214 -5.20 16.79 22.11
CA ARG A 214 -4.11 17.76 22.14
C ARG A 214 -2.74 17.10 21.92
N GLU A 215 -2.51 15.93 22.50
CA GLU A 215 -1.27 15.17 22.31
C GLU A 215 -1.12 14.63 20.88
N SER A 216 -2.23 14.33 20.20
CA SER A 216 -2.23 13.81 18.83
C SER A 216 -2.30 14.90 17.77
N THR A 217 -2.54 16.15 18.13
CA THR A 217 -2.74 17.25 17.16
C THR A 217 -1.57 17.38 16.20
N TRP A 218 -0.34 17.32 16.69
CA TRP A 218 0.85 17.41 15.84
C TRP A 218 0.95 16.25 14.85
N ALA A 219 0.57 15.04 15.26
CA ALA A 219 0.53 13.91 14.34
C ALA A 219 -0.56 14.08 13.26
N LEU A 220 -1.74 14.58 13.63
CA LEU A 220 -2.86 14.80 12.73
C LEU A 220 -2.65 15.96 11.74
N PHE A 221 -1.79 16.92 12.08
CA PHE A 221 -1.46 18.03 11.18
C PHE A 221 -0.66 17.58 9.96
N LEU A 222 0.13 16.52 10.04
CA LEU A 222 0.97 16.07 8.95
C LEU A 222 0.17 15.69 7.68
N PRO A 223 -0.86 14.82 7.75
CA PRO A 223 -1.70 14.55 6.58
C PRO A 223 -2.36 15.81 6.01
N VAL A 224 -2.78 16.72 6.88
CA VAL A 224 -3.41 17.97 6.45
C VAL A 224 -2.42 18.83 5.65
N ILE A 225 -1.19 18.98 6.14
CA ILE A 225 -0.12 19.73 5.45
C ILE A 225 0.13 19.12 4.07
N VAL A 226 0.30 17.80 4.00
CA VAL A 226 0.57 17.10 2.74
C VAL A 226 -0.59 17.26 1.76
N LEU A 227 -1.82 16.91 2.18
CA LEU A 227 -2.98 16.91 1.28
C LEU A 227 -3.38 18.31 0.83
N VAL A 228 -3.40 19.27 1.74
CA VAL A 228 -3.74 20.67 1.39
C VAL A 228 -2.65 21.26 0.49
N GLY A 229 -1.38 21.04 0.82
CA GLY A 229 -0.26 21.53 0.02
C GLY A 229 -0.25 20.98 -1.41
N LEU A 230 -0.56 19.69 -1.57
CA LEU A 230 -0.71 19.05 -2.89
C LEU A 230 -1.93 19.59 -3.66
N LYS A 231 -3.08 19.73 -2.99
CA LYS A 231 -4.32 20.24 -3.61
C LYS A 231 -4.16 21.69 -4.08
N MET A 232 -3.51 22.53 -3.28
CA MET A 232 -3.29 23.93 -3.61
C MET A 232 -2.14 24.15 -4.59
N GLY A 233 -1.42 23.10 -5.00
CA GLY A 233 -0.25 23.18 -5.87
C GLY A 233 0.98 23.85 -5.23
N VAL A 234 1.00 23.96 -3.89
CA VAL A 234 2.15 24.51 -3.13
C VAL A 234 3.32 23.53 -3.16
N PHE A 235 3.02 22.24 -3.18
CA PHE A 235 4.02 21.17 -3.20
C PHE A 235 3.78 20.19 -4.33
N THR A 236 4.86 19.72 -4.95
CA THR A 236 4.89 18.49 -5.72
C THR A 236 4.84 17.28 -4.74
N PRO A 237 4.52 16.06 -5.20
CA PRO A 237 4.55 14.86 -4.33
C PRO A 237 5.92 14.64 -3.66
N THR A 238 7.01 14.96 -4.36
CA THR A 238 8.38 14.84 -3.82
C THR A 238 8.63 15.86 -2.71
N GLU A 239 8.28 17.11 -2.94
CA GLU A 239 8.43 18.17 -1.93
C GLU A 239 7.54 17.90 -0.71
N ALA A 240 6.32 17.42 -0.91
CA ALA A 240 5.43 16.99 0.17
C ALA A 240 6.04 15.88 1.02
N ALA A 241 6.76 14.93 0.41
CA ALA A 241 7.46 13.86 1.11
C ALA A 241 8.62 14.39 1.96
N VAL A 242 9.40 15.35 1.43
CA VAL A 242 10.47 16.02 2.19
C VAL A 242 9.89 16.79 3.38
N VAL A 243 8.83 17.57 3.15
CA VAL A 243 8.14 18.32 4.22
C VAL A 243 7.62 17.37 5.28
N ALA A 244 7.04 16.22 4.88
CA ALA A 244 6.56 15.21 5.82
C ALA A 244 7.70 14.64 6.69
N ALA A 245 8.84 14.32 6.10
CA ALA A 245 10.01 13.79 6.82
C ALA A 245 10.58 14.82 7.81
N VAL A 246 10.76 16.06 7.36
CA VAL A 246 11.29 17.16 8.19
C VAL A 246 10.32 17.49 9.34
N TYR A 247 9.02 17.59 9.04
CA TYR A 247 7.99 17.83 10.04
C TYR A 247 7.94 16.70 11.08
N ALA A 248 7.92 15.43 10.63
CA ALA A 248 7.94 14.29 11.53
C ALA A 248 9.16 14.29 12.45
N LEU A 249 10.35 14.61 11.91
CA LEU A 249 11.59 14.71 12.66
C LEU A 249 11.50 15.83 13.71
N PHE A 250 11.03 17.00 13.31
CA PHE A 250 10.85 18.14 14.22
C PHE A 250 9.90 17.77 15.37
N VAL A 251 8.75 17.19 15.08
CA VAL A 251 7.77 16.78 16.10
C VAL A 251 8.34 15.71 17.03
N ALA A 252 9.01 14.68 16.47
CA ALA A 252 9.55 13.57 17.25
C ALA A 252 10.67 13.99 18.21
N VAL A 253 11.55 14.91 17.77
CA VAL A 253 12.72 15.34 18.54
C VAL A 253 12.37 16.49 19.50
N PHE A 254 11.69 17.53 19.03
CA PHE A 254 11.51 18.77 19.80
C PHE A 254 10.18 18.84 20.55
N ILE A 255 9.09 18.32 19.97
CA ILE A 255 7.75 18.40 20.58
C ILE A 255 7.52 17.20 21.50
N TYR A 256 7.66 15.99 20.98
CA TYR A 256 7.41 14.76 21.75
C TYR A 256 8.62 14.31 22.55
N LYS A 257 9.83 14.68 22.12
CA LYS A 257 11.10 14.35 22.79
C LYS A 257 11.29 12.84 23.00
N GLU A 258 10.71 12.04 22.13
CA GLU A 258 10.82 10.58 22.18
C GLU A 258 11.99 10.06 21.32
N LEU A 259 12.43 10.82 20.33
CA LEU A 259 13.55 10.47 19.46
C LEU A 259 14.83 11.23 19.90
N ARG A 260 15.88 10.48 20.26
CA ARG A 260 17.18 11.04 20.61
C ARG A 260 18.08 11.13 19.39
N PHE A 261 18.96 12.11 19.32
CA PHE A 261 19.92 12.28 18.21
C PHE A 261 20.80 11.04 17.99
N SER A 262 21.16 10.31 19.06
CA SER A 262 21.92 9.06 18.95
C SER A 262 21.18 7.93 18.20
N GLN A 263 19.87 7.97 18.11
CA GLN A 263 19.04 6.98 17.42
C GLN A 263 18.87 7.30 15.92
N LEU A 264 19.16 8.55 15.51
CA LEU A 264 18.97 9.00 14.12
C LEU A 264 19.77 8.18 13.13
N TYR A 265 21.03 7.86 13.46
CA TYR A 265 21.88 7.05 12.56
C TYR A 265 21.24 5.70 12.24
N GLY A 266 20.77 4.96 13.24
CA GLY A 266 20.11 3.67 13.03
C GLY A 266 18.82 3.79 12.22
N LEU A 267 18.06 4.87 12.45
CA LEU A 267 16.81 5.14 11.76
C LEU A 267 17.04 5.49 10.27
N PHE A 268 18.00 6.37 10.00
CA PHE A 268 18.41 6.70 8.63
C PHE A 268 18.98 5.49 7.89
N ALA A 269 19.77 4.66 8.56
CA ALA A 269 20.32 3.44 7.99
C ALA A 269 19.21 2.42 7.66
N SER A 270 18.18 2.27 8.51
CA SER A 270 17.01 1.43 8.24
C SER A 270 16.23 1.92 7.02
N ALA A 271 15.89 3.22 7.01
CA ALA A 271 15.19 3.82 5.89
C ALA A 271 15.98 3.71 4.57
N ALA A 272 17.30 3.93 4.61
CA ALA A 272 18.17 3.82 3.46
C ALA A 272 18.22 2.38 2.90
N LYS A 273 18.29 1.36 3.76
CA LYS A 273 18.28 -0.06 3.34
C LYS A 273 16.98 -0.40 2.61
N THR A 274 15.84 -0.04 3.18
CA THR A 274 14.54 -0.34 2.58
C THR A 274 14.35 0.45 1.28
N THR A 275 14.76 1.72 1.25
CA THR A 275 14.78 2.54 0.04
C THR A 275 15.63 1.92 -1.06
N ALA A 276 16.86 1.48 -0.73
CA ALA A 276 17.78 0.89 -1.71
C ALA A 276 17.17 -0.37 -2.38
N VAL A 277 16.49 -1.21 -1.61
CA VAL A 277 15.79 -2.39 -2.16
C VAL A 277 14.70 -1.99 -3.13
N ILE A 278 13.85 -1.01 -2.78
CA ILE A 278 12.76 -0.55 -3.64
C ILE A 278 13.30 0.14 -4.88
N MET A 279 14.27 1.03 -4.74
CA MET A 279 14.86 1.76 -5.88
C MET A 279 15.59 0.84 -6.84
N PHE A 280 16.31 -0.17 -6.33
CA PHE A 280 16.93 -1.18 -7.18
C PHE A 280 15.91 -2.03 -7.93
N LEU A 281 14.80 -2.37 -7.27
CA LEU A 281 13.70 -3.10 -7.91
C LEU A 281 13.05 -2.25 -9.02
N VAL A 282 12.84 -0.94 -8.81
CA VAL A 282 12.34 -0.02 -9.83
C VAL A 282 13.32 0.07 -11.01
N ALA A 283 14.60 0.25 -10.73
CA ALA A 283 15.65 0.30 -11.76
C ALA A 283 15.66 -0.97 -12.63
N ALA A 284 15.62 -2.13 -11.99
CA ALA A 284 15.58 -3.42 -12.68
C ALA A 284 14.31 -3.61 -13.53
N ALA A 285 13.15 -3.18 -12.98
CA ALA A 285 11.87 -3.29 -13.67
C ALA A 285 11.78 -2.41 -14.91
N MET A 286 12.48 -1.27 -14.95
CA MET A 286 12.51 -0.40 -16.13
C MET A 286 13.22 -1.03 -17.33
N VAL A 287 14.21 -1.89 -17.11
CA VAL A 287 14.80 -2.72 -18.18
C VAL A 287 13.75 -3.65 -18.78
N SER A 288 13.02 -4.35 -17.92
CA SER A 288 11.93 -5.24 -18.36
C SER A 288 10.83 -4.46 -19.07
N ALA A 289 10.40 -3.31 -18.55
CA ALA A 289 9.38 -2.46 -19.15
C ALA A 289 9.79 -1.96 -20.55
N TRP A 290 11.05 -1.55 -20.70
CA TRP A 290 11.60 -1.18 -22.00
C TRP A 290 11.55 -2.35 -22.97
N MET A 291 12.02 -3.53 -22.57
CA MET A 291 12.00 -4.74 -23.41
C MET A 291 10.57 -5.18 -23.76
N ILE A 292 9.64 -5.14 -22.84
CA ILE A 292 8.21 -5.41 -23.07
C ILE A 292 7.67 -4.52 -24.20
N THR A 293 8.07 -3.25 -24.20
CA THR A 293 7.64 -2.28 -25.22
C THR A 293 8.30 -2.56 -26.57
N VAL A 294 9.62 -2.79 -26.60
CA VAL A 294 10.37 -3.11 -27.83
C VAL A 294 9.88 -4.42 -28.45
N ALA A 295 9.57 -5.40 -27.63
CA ALA A 295 9.04 -6.69 -28.06
C ALA A 295 7.55 -6.66 -28.49
N GLN A 296 6.89 -5.46 -28.47
CA GLN A 296 5.51 -5.27 -28.89
C GLN A 296 4.48 -6.09 -28.06
N LEU A 297 4.84 -6.57 -26.87
CA LEU A 297 3.96 -7.36 -26.01
C LEU A 297 2.62 -6.68 -25.69
N PRO A 298 2.58 -5.35 -25.46
CA PRO A 298 1.30 -4.65 -25.25
C PRO A 298 0.38 -4.71 -26.46
N ALA A 299 0.92 -4.65 -27.67
CA ALA A 299 0.11 -4.73 -28.90
C ALA A 299 -0.51 -6.13 -29.09
N GLU A 300 0.25 -7.19 -28.78
CA GLU A 300 -0.28 -8.57 -28.79
C GLU A 300 -1.41 -8.73 -27.77
N LEU A 301 -1.24 -8.20 -26.54
CA LEU A 301 -2.27 -8.26 -25.50
C LEU A 301 -3.52 -7.45 -25.87
N VAL A 302 -3.36 -6.25 -26.43
CA VAL A 302 -4.49 -5.46 -26.94
C VAL A 302 -5.25 -6.25 -28.01
N ALA A 303 -4.55 -6.90 -28.93
CA ALA A 303 -5.18 -7.72 -29.96
C ALA A 303 -5.94 -8.93 -29.37
N MET A 304 -5.36 -9.62 -28.37
CA MET A 304 -6.00 -10.74 -27.68
C MET A 304 -7.25 -10.32 -26.88
N LEU A 305 -7.21 -9.15 -26.24
CA LEU A 305 -8.29 -8.65 -25.39
C LEU A 305 -9.32 -7.82 -26.17
N LYS A 306 -9.09 -7.56 -27.46
CA LYS A 306 -9.99 -6.78 -28.32
C LYS A 306 -11.47 -7.20 -28.23
N PRO A 307 -11.82 -8.51 -28.20
CA PRO A 307 -13.22 -8.92 -28.06
C PRO A 307 -13.91 -8.50 -26.75
N PHE A 308 -13.13 -8.16 -25.73
CA PHE A 308 -13.62 -7.76 -24.40
C PHE A 308 -13.59 -6.26 -24.18
N MET A 309 -13.00 -5.48 -25.09
CA MET A 309 -12.82 -4.01 -24.93
C MET A 309 -14.12 -3.23 -25.02
N ASP A 310 -15.13 -3.76 -25.72
CA ASP A 310 -16.45 -3.13 -25.83
C ASP A 310 -17.20 -3.11 -24.48
N ASN A 311 -16.80 -3.96 -23.52
CA ASN A 311 -17.34 -3.99 -22.18
C ASN A 311 -16.25 -3.70 -21.14
N GLN A 312 -16.05 -2.41 -20.83
CA GLN A 312 -15.05 -1.97 -19.86
C GLN A 312 -15.16 -2.66 -18.49
N THR A 313 -16.39 -2.93 -18.03
CA THR A 313 -16.62 -3.58 -16.73
C THR A 313 -16.13 -5.03 -16.76
N LEU A 314 -16.43 -5.77 -17.81
CA LEU A 314 -15.97 -7.15 -17.95
C LEU A 314 -14.44 -7.21 -18.04
N LEU A 315 -13.84 -6.34 -18.84
CA LEU A 315 -12.39 -6.21 -18.98
C LEU A 315 -11.73 -5.91 -17.62
N LEU A 316 -12.28 -4.96 -16.86
CA LEU A 316 -11.76 -4.63 -15.53
C LEU A 316 -11.87 -5.81 -14.56
N ILE A 317 -13.00 -6.54 -14.56
CA ILE A 317 -13.15 -7.74 -13.72
C ILE A 317 -12.07 -8.77 -14.06
N MET A 318 -11.83 -9.04 -15.35
CA MET A 318 -10.78 -9.98 -15.78
C MET A 318 -9.39 -9.52 -15.32
N ILE A 319 -9.08 -8.24 -15.50
CA ILE A 319 -7.81 -7.67 -15.03
C ILE A 319 -7.70 -7.76 -13.51
N MET A 320 -8.75 -7.43 -12.76
CA MET A 320 -8.71 -7.51 -11.29
C MET A 320 -8.52 -8.96 -10.81
N LEU A 321 -9.13 -9.95 -11.44
CA LEU A 321 -8.89 -11.35 -11.12
C LEU A 321 -7.46 -11.80 -11.42
N LEU A 322 -6.88 -11.32 -12.53
CA LEU A 322 -5.46 -11.55 -12.84
C LEU A 322 -4.56 -10.95 -11.76
N VAL A 323 -4.82 -9.69 -11.37
CA VAL A 323 -4.00 -8.98 -10.37
C VAL A 323 -4.13 -9.65 -8.99
N ILE A 324 -5.32 -10.14 -8.60
CA ILE A 324 -5.49 -10.95 -7.38
C ILE A 324 -4.59 -12.19 -7.46
N ALA A 325 -4.65 -12.94 -8.56
CA ALA A 325 -3.85 -14.16 -8.73
C ALA A 325 -2.34 -13.88 -8.62
N VAL A 326 -1.84 -12.84 -9.27
CA VAL A 326 -0.42 -12.44 -9.18
C VAL A 326 -0.07 -11.94 -7.77
N GLY A 327 -0.94 -11.14 -7.16
CA GLY A 327 -0.76 -10.60 -5.81
C GLY A 327 -0.69 -11.65 -4.71
N THR A 328 -1.21 -12.87 -4.93
CA THR A 328 -1.04 -13.99 -3.97
C THR A 328 0.41 -14.46 -3.88
N ALA A 329 1.18 -14.29 -4.94
CA ALA A 329 2.55 -14.81 -5.06
C ALA A 329 3.63 -13.73 -4.90
N MET A 330 3.28 -12.46 -5.13
CA MET A 330 4.24 -11.35 -5.20
C MET A 330 3.83 -10.21 -4.27
N ASP A 331 4.83 -9.46 -3.80
CA ASP A 331 4.59 -8.22 -3.06
C ASP A 331 4.06 -7.11 -3.98
N MET A 332 3.53 -6.03 -3.38
CA MET A 332 2.88 -4.94 -4.10
C MET A 332 3.82 -4.24 -5.09
N THR A 333 5.04 -3.90 -4.67
CA THR A 333 5.99 -3.16 -5.52
C THR A 333 6.35 -3.90 -6.80
N PRO A 334 6.82 -5.16 -6.77
CA PRO A 334 7.09 -5.90 -8.00
C PRO A 334 5.84 -6.11 -8.87
N THR A 335 4.68 -6.35 -8.26
CA THR A 335 3.42 -6.50 -9.01
C THR A 335 3.08 -5.23 -9.78
N ILE A 336 3.19 -4.05 -9.16
CA ILE A 336 3.00 -2.77 -9.83
C ILE A 336 3.97 -2.63 -11.01
N LEU A 337 5.25 -2.86 -10.79
CA LEU A 337 6.29 -2.61 -11.78
C LEU A 337 6.23 -3.56 -12.98
N ILE A 338 5.80 -4.81 -12.76
CA ILE A 338 5.67 -5.81 -13.83
C ILE A 338 4.39 -5.62 -14.62
N LEU A 339 3.26 -5.43 -13.92
CA LEU A 339 1.96 -5.43 -14.58
C LEU A 339 1.60 -4.06 -15.19
N THR A 340 2.10 -2.94 -14.64
CA THR A 340 1.76 -1.61 -15.14
C THR A 340 2.13 -1.42 -16.61
N PRO A 341 3.37 -1.67 -17.08
CA PRO A 341 3.73 -1.49 -18.48
C PRO A 341 2.96 -2.42 -19.44
N VAL A 342 2.48 -3.55 -18.92
CA VAL A 342 1.70 -4.55 -19.67
C VAL A 342 0.23 -4.17 -19.77
N LEU A 343 -0.38 -3.73 -18.66
CA LEU A 343 -1.82 -3.47 -18.57
C LEU A 343 -2.22 -2.06 -19.02
N MET A 344 -1.36 -1.04 -18.80
CA MET A 344 -1.71 0.34 -19.11
C MET A 344 -2.03 0.60 -20.58
N PRO A 345 -1.35 0.00 -21.57
CA PRO A 345 -1.75 0.12 -22.98
C PRO A 345 -3.15 -0.44 -23.24
N VAL A 346 -3.52 -1.56 -22.62
CA VAL A 346 -4.86 -2.17 -22.72
C VAL A 346 -5.91 -1.25 -22.11
N VAL A 347 -5.64 -0.70 -20.91
CA VAL A 347 -6.52 0.22 -20.18
C VAL A 347 -6.81 1.48 -21.03
N LYS A 348 -5.75 2.06 -21.61
CA LYS A 348 -5.87 3.25 -22.48
C LYS A 348 -6.62 2.94 -23.77
N ALA A 349 -6.34 1.80 -24.40
CA ALA A 349 -7.02 1.38 -25.63
C ALA A 349 -8.52 1.12 -25.40
N ALA A 350 -8.90 0.63 -24.21
CA ALA A 350 -10.29 0.44 -23.80
C ALA A 350 -10.99 1.74 -23.36
N GLY A 351 -10.31 2.89 -23.37
CA GLY A 351 -10.87 4.17 -22.92
C GLY A 351 -11.13 4.28 -21.42
N ILE A 352 -10.47 3.44 -20.60
CA ILE A 352 -10.60 3.48 -19.15
C ILE A 352 -9.69 4.58 -18.59
N ASP A 353 -10.21 5.40 -17.67
CA ASP A 353 -9.43 6.46 -17.02
C ASP A 353 -8.23 5.89 -16.26
N PRO A 354 -6.99 6.35 -16.54
CA PRO A 354 -5.77 5.82 -15.91
C PRO A 354 -5.69 6.03 -14.38
N VAL A 355 -6.28 7.11 -13.86
CA VAL A 355 -6.31 7.39 -12.41
C VAL A 355 -7.28 6.42 -11.73
N TYR A 356 -8.46 6.23 -12.31
CA TYR A 356 -9.43 5.28 -11.83
C TYR A 356 -8.85 3.86 -11.80
N PHE A 357 -8.24 3.42 -12.90
CA PHE A 357 -7.58 2.12 -12.95
C PHE A 357 -6.48 2.00 -11.88
N GLY A 358 -5.66 3.04 -11.72
CA GLY A 358 -4.60 3.06 -10.71
C GLY A 358 -5.11 2.85 -9.29
N VAL A 359 -6.24 3.47 -8.93
CA VAL A 359 -6.87 3.27 -7.61
C VAL A 359 -7.32 1.82 -7.43
N LEU A 360 -8.03 1.25 -8.42
CA LEU A 360 -8.45 -0.15 -8.37
C LEU A 360 -7.26 -1.10 -8.28
N PHE A 361 -6.23 -0.83 -9.05
CA PHE A 361 -5.02 -1.64 -9.11
C PHE A 361 -4.27 -1.66 -7.78
N ILE A 362 -4.12 -0.51 -7.13
CA ILE A 362 -3.47 -0.42 -5.81
C ILE A 362 -4.31 -1.08 -4.71
N ILE A 363 -5.63 -0.90 -4.71
CA ILE A 363 -6.52 -1.60 -3.76
C ILE A 363 -6.39 -3.12 -3.93
N ASN A 364 -6.41 -3.59 -5.17
CA ASN A 364 -6.29 -5.00 -5.47
C ASN A 364 -4.94 -5.58 -5.02
N ASN A 365 -3.83 -4.87 -5.32
CA ASN A 365 -2.51 -5.24 -4.83
C ASN A 365 -2.44 -5.25 -3.29
N ALA A 366 -3.07 -4.29 -2.64
CA ALA A 366 -3.15 -4.24 -1.17
C ALA A 366 -3.87 -5.48 -0.61
N ILE A 367 -4.98 -5.91 -1.23
CA ILE A 367 -5.67 -7.16 -0.88
C ILE A 367 -4.75 -8.37 -1.09
N GLY A 368 -3.92 -8.37 -2.13
CA GLY A 368 -2.90 -9.40 -2.36
C GLY A 368 -1.96 -9.59 -1.17
N LEU A 369 -1.60 -8.53 -0.45
CA LEU A 369 -0.72 -8.61 0.72
C LEU A 369 -1.32 -9.40 1.90
N ILE A 370 -2.62 -9.63 1.92
CA ILE A 370 -3.31 -10.44 2.93
C ILE A 370 -3.88 -11.74 2.34
N THR A 371 -3.51 -12.08 1.11
CA THR A 371 -4.01 -13.27 0.42
C THR A 371 -2.94 -14.38 0.43
N PRO A 372 -3.25 -15.61 0.90
CA PRO A 372 -2.33 -16.74 0.82
C PRO A 372 -1.96 -17.08 -0.66
N PRO A 373 -0.80 -17.70 -0.94
CA PRO A 373 0.12 -18.35 0.01
C PRO A 373 1.19 -17.45 0.64
N VAL A 374 1.54 -16.30 0.02
CA VAL A 374 2.63 -15.47 0.56
C VAL A 374 2.12 -14.50 1.61
N GLY A 375 1.19 -13.59 1.25
CA GLY A 375 0.57 -12.65 2.18
C GLY A 375 1.55 -11.93 3.10
N THR A 376 2.36 -11.00 2.59
CA THR A 376 3.45 -10.36 3.36
C THR A 376 2.95 -9.73 4.65
N VAL A 377 1.76 -9.14 4.65
CA VAL A 377 1.14 -8.54 5.84
C VAL A 377 0.67 -9.62 6.83
N LEU A 378 0.23 -10.80 6.36
CA LEU A 378 -0.09 -11.93 7.22
C LEU A 378 1.15 -12.42 7.96
N ASN A 379 2.30 -12.48 7.26
CA ASN A 379 3.59 -12.84 7.86
C ASN A 379 4.00 -11.86 8.96
N VAL A 380 3.77 -10.56 8.76
CA VAL A 380 4.04 -9.52 9.78
C VAL A 380 3.20 -9.77 11.04
N VAL A 381 1.90 -9.98 10.89
CA VAL A 381 1.01 -10.24 12.04
C VAL A 381 1.38 -11.56 12.73
N ALA A 382 1.68 -12.61 11.96
CA ALA A 382 2.11 -13.90 12.49
C ALA A 382 3.40 -13.77 13.31
N GLY A 383 4.39 -13.04 12.79
CA GLY A 383 5.68 -12.80 13.44
C GLY A 383 5.54 -11.98 14.73
N VAL A 384 4.91 -10.80 14.65
CA VAL A 384 4.70 -9.92 15.80
C VAL A 384 3.81 -10.56 16.86
N GLY A 385 2.74 -11.22 16.42
CA GLY A 385 1.77 -11.89 17.30
C GLY A 385 2.24 -13.24 17.83
N LYS A 386 3.36 -13.78 17.35
CA LYS A 386 3.79 -15.15 17.63
C LYS A 386 2.64 -16.14 17.41
N MET A 387 2.07 -16.09 16.19
CA MET A 387 0.94 -16.91 15.75
C MET A 387 1.35 -17.80 14.59
N LYS A 388 0.64 -18.91 14.41
CA LYS A 388 0.77 -19.70 13.18
C LYS A 388 0.11 -18.96 12.02
N MET A 389 0.66 -19.09 10.81
CA MET A 389 0.18 -18.44 9.60
C MET A 389 -1.27 -18.83 9.28
N ASP A 390 -1.62 -20.11 9.44
CA ASP A 390 -2.97 -20.62 9.23
C ASP A 390 -4.02 -19.94 10.12
N GLN A 391 -3.67 -19.64 11.39
CA GLN A 391 -4.57 -18.91 12.29
C GLN A 391 -4.85 -17.49 11.80
N VAL A 392 -3.81 -16.76 11.37
CA VAL A 392 -3.99 -15.39 10.83
C VAL A 392 -4.78 -15.44 9.54
N THR A 393 -4.50 -16.42 8.67
CA THR A 393 -5.21 -16.64 7.41
C THR A 393 -6.70 -16.87 7.62
N LEU A 394 -7.07 -17.77 8.54
CA LEU A 394 -8.48 -18.01 8.87
C LEU A 394 -9.14 -16.76 9.47
N GLY A 395 -8.41 -16.02 10.29
CA GLY A 395 -8.91 -14.80 10.91
C GLY A 395 -9.15 -13.66 9.90
N VAL A 396 -8.40 -13.60 8.82
CA VAL A 396 -8.50 -12.53 7.82
C VAL A 396 -9.65 -12.72 6.83
N LEU A 397 -10.09 -13.96 6.57
CA LEU A 397 -11.06 -14.30 5.50
C LEU A 397 -12.32 -13.41 5.50
N PRO A 398 -13.04 -13.17 6.62
CA PRO A 398 -14.24 -12.35 6.58
C PRO A 398 -13.96 -10.89 6.19
N PHE A 399 -12.83 -10.35 6.60
CA PHE A 399 -12.42 -8.99 6.27
C PHE A 399 -11.95 -8.88 4.83
N MET A 400 -11.19 -9.86 4.34
CA MET A 400 -10.76 -9.94 2.95
C MET A 400 -11.96 -10.02 2.01
N ALA A 401 -12.97 -10.83 2.34
CA ALA A 401 -14.22 -10.89 1.56
C ALA A 401 -14.91 -9.52 1.49
N ALA A 402 -14.98 -8.78 2.59
CA ALA A 402 -15.56 -7.45 2.61
C ALA A 402 -14.77 -6.45 1.75
N GLN A 403 -13.45 -6.54 1.76
CA GLN A 403 -12.58 -5.70 0.92
C GLN A 403 -12.68 -6.03 -0.57
N LEU A 404 -12.83 -7.32 -0.92
CA LEU A 404 -13.12 -7.74 -2.29
C LEU A 404 -14.49 -7.21 -2.76
N ILE A 405 -15.51 -7.22 -1.89
CA ILE A 405 -16.81 -6.62 -2.21
C ILE A 405 -16.64 -5.12 -2.51
N VAL A 406 -15.86 -4.38 -1.70
CA VAL A 406 -15.58 -2.96 -1.98
C VAL A 406 -14.86 -2.80 -3.31
N LEU A 407 -13.84 -3.61 -3.59
CA LEU A 407 -13.12 -3.55 -4.87
C LEU A 407 -14.07 -3.73 -6.06
N PHE A 408 -14.93 -4.75 -6.04
CA PHE A 408 -15.85 -4.98 -7.15
C PHE A 408 -17.01 -3.96 -7.20
N LEU A 409 -17.42 -3.39 -6.07
CA LEU A 409 -18.32 -2.22 -6.07
C LEU A 409 -17.69 -1.02 -6.77
N LEU A 410 -16.40 -0.76 -6.54
CA LEU A 410 -15.69 0.32 -7.23
C LEU A 410 -15.52 0.04 -8.72
N VAL A 411 -15.40 -1.23 -9.13
CA VAL A 411 -15.41 -1.62 -10.56
C VAL A 411 -16.77 -1.38 -11.21
N LEU A 412 -17.86 -1.70 -10.50
CA LEU A 412 -19.22 -1.52 -11.01
C LEU A 412 -19.68 -0.06 -11.02
N PHE A 413 -19.16 0.75 -10.09
CA PHE A 413 -19.54 2.15 -9.90
C PHE A 413 -18.34 3.09 -9.95
N PRO A 414 -17.78 3.39 -11.16
CA PRO A 414 -16.61 4.26 -11.32
C PRO A 414 -16.77 5.64 -10.67
N GLN A 415 -18.01 6.11 -10.54
CA GLN A 415 -18.32 7.39 -9.92
C GLN A 415 -17.92 7.49 -8.45
N LEU A 416 -17.78 6.37 -7.74
CA LEU A 416 -17.31 6.35 -6.36
C LEU A 416 -15.83 6.77 -6.24
N VAL A 417 -15.06 6.60 -7.32
CA VAL A 417 -13.66 7.05 -7.41
C VAL A 417 -13.57 8.40 -8.11
N LEU A 418 -14.20 8.53 -9.29
CA LEU A 418 -14.08 9.72 -10.15
C LEU A 418 -14.93 10.90 -9.66
N GLY A 419 -16.05 10.65 -8.99
CA GLY A 419 -16.91 11.72 -8.46
C GLY A 419 -16.19 12.58 -7.41
N PRO A 420 -15.65 11.98 -6.34
CA PRO A 420 -14.84 12.72 -5.37
C PRO A 420 -13.63 13.42 -5.97
N LEU A 421 -12.96 12.79 -6.95
CA LEU A 421 -11.83 13.40 -7.64
C LEU A 421 -12.22 14.71 -8.32
N LYS A 422 -13.38 14.76 -9.00
CA LYS A 422 -13.89 15.99 -9.63
C LYS A 422 -14.18 17.10 -8.62
N PHE A 423 -14.55 16.75 -7.40
CA PHE A 423 -14.77 17.74 -6.33
C PHE A 423 -13.46 18.29 -5.76
N PHE A 424 -12.43 17.46 -5.72
CA PHE A 424 -11.12 17.87 -5.19
C PHE A 424 -10.25 18.58 -6.23
N TYR A 425 -10.50 18.38 -7.52
CA TYR A 425 -9.71 18.86 -8.64
C TYR A 425 -10.56 19.74 -9.55
#